data_901532278cfdcb19fe5f7933b5bebfad
#
_entry.id   901532278cfdcb19fe5f7933b5bebfad
#
_cell.length_a   1.000
_cell.length_b   1.000
_cell.length_c   1.000
_cell.angle_alpha   90.00
_cell.angle_beta   90.00
_cell.angle_gamma   90.00
#
_symmetry.space_group_name_H-M   'P 1'
#
loop_
_entity.id
_entity.type
_entity.pdbx_description
1 polymer ?
#
loop_
_entity_poly.entity_id
_entity_poly.type
_entity_poly.pdbx_seq_one_letter_code
_entity_poly.pdbx_strand_id
1 'polypeptide(L)'
;MNLLYINSQEYKDRIEKLYLQSFPEDERFPFWILEECSKENNSYLLAIVDDGVFVAMSYIVNCNDAYYLMYLAVESNLRNKNYGSHILVDLKEKYKTLFLSIDEPINELNIRRKNFYLRNGFYDTNKYYEDTGVNYEVLCTNHEYEITNENMQMRYTNMTNNPKLFEIIANTFNADYVNLKDKPRYIK
;
A
#
# COMPACT_ATOMS: atom_id res chain seq x y z
N MET A 1 15.64 9.07 14.49
CA MET A 1 14.85 7.83 14.45
C MET A 1 15.75 6.73 13.93
N ASN A 2 15.75 5.60 14.59
CA ASN A 2 16.51 4.41 14.18
C ASN A 2 15.48 3.30 13.84
N LEU A 3 14.87 3.41 12.63
CA LEU A 3 13.79 2.53 12.23
C LEU A 3 14.34 1.17 11.80
N LEU A 4 13.80 0.11 12.39
CA LEU A 4 14.05 -1.27 12.01
C LEU A 4 12.77 -1.84 11.35
N TYR A 5 12.95 -2.55 10.25
CA TYR A 5 11.90 -3.19 9.48
C TYR A 5 12.00 -4.69 9.69
N ILE A 6 11.06 -5.23 10.46
CA ILE A 6 11.12 -6.61 10.94
C ILE A 6 9.99 -7.40 10.27
N ASN A 7 10.35 -8.43 9.50
CA ASN A 7 9.40 -9.46 9.07
C ASN A 7 9.31 -10.50 10.19
N SER A 8 8.50 -10.26 11.20
CA SER A 8 8.56 -11.00 12.46
C SER A 8 7.21 -11.40 12.99
N GLN A 9 7.11 -12.68 13.35
CA GLN A 9 6.03 -13.24 14.14
C GLN A 9 5.92 -12.57 15.53
N GLU A 10 7.01 -12.01 16.07
CA GLU A 10 7.05 -11.31 17.36
C GLU A 10 6.06 -10.14 17.44
N TYR A 11 5.85 -9.43 16.31
CA TYR A 11 4.97 -8.25 16.27
C TYR A 11 3.60 -8.55 15.66
N LYS A 12 3.28 -9.80 15.36
CA LYS A 12 2.05 -10.20 14.68
C LYS A 12 0.81 -9.58 15.29
N ASP A 13 0.58 -9.78 16.59
CA ASP A 13 -0.62 -9.30 17.28
C ASP A 13 -0.74 -7.75 17.23
N ARG A 14 0.40 -7.06 17.27
CA ARG A 14 0.43 -5.60 17.16
C ARG A 14 0.14 -5.11 15.75
N ILE A 15 0.70 -5.78 14.76
CA ILE A 15 0.43 -5.51 13.35
C ILE A 15 -1.06 -5.73 13.06
N GLU A 16 -1.62 -6.88 13.45
CA GLU A 16 -3.03 -7.21 13.24
C GLU A 16 -3.93 -6.17 13.89
N LYS A 17 -3.68 -5.83 15.15
CA LYS A 17 -4.46 -4.81 15.85
C LYS A 17 -4.43 -3.47 15.13
N LEU A 18 -3.24 -2.98 14.75
CA LEU A 18 -3.09 -1.71 14.05
C LEU A 18 -3.76 -1.75 12.67
N TYR A 19 -3.63 -2.87 11.94
CA TYR A 19 -4.26 -3.11 10.66
C TYR A 19 -5.78 -3.01 10.76
N LEU A 20 -6.39 -3.77 11.67
CA LEU A 20 -7.83 -3.78 11.88
C LEU A 20 -8.40 -2.43 12.31
N GLN A 21 -7.62 -1.64 13.04
CA GLN A 21 -7.99 -0.29 13.49
C GLN A 21 -7.83 0.79 12.41
N SER A 22 -6.96 0.56 11.43
CA SER A 22 -6.55 1.59 10.46
C SER A 22 -7.27 1.49 9.11
N PHE A 23 -7.77 0.31 8.76
CA PHE A 23 -8.42 0.05 7.48
C PHE A 23 -9.83 -0.47 7.69
N PRO A 24 -10.87 0.08 7.02
CA PRO A 24 -12.24 -0.41 7.04
C PRO A 24 -12.35 -1.87 6.56
N GLU A 25 -13.40 -2.57 6.97
CA GLU A 25 -13.57 -3.99 6.66
C GLU A 25 -13.75 -4.25 5.15
N ASP A 26 -14.40 -3.35 4.46
CA ASP A 26 -14.64 -3.36 3.02
C ASP A 26 -13.42 -2.96 2.17
N GLU A 27 -12.38 -2.40 2.81
CA GLU A 27 -11.13 -2.00 2.14
C GLU A 27 -9.94 -2.91 2.48
N ARG A 28 -10.15 -4.00 3.24
CA ARG A 28 -9.05 -4.84 3.72
C ARG A 28 -9.25 -6.32 3.47
N PHE A 29 -8.14 -7.01 3.19
CA PHE A 29 -8.12 -8.47 3.23
C PHE A 29 -8.29 -8.99 4.66
N PRO A 30 -8.84 -10.20 4.86
CA PRO A 30 -8.64 -10.92 6.11
C PRO A 30 -7.16 -11.00 6.47
N PHE A 31 -6.79 -10.66 7.71
CA PHE A 31 -5.38 -10.51 8.08
C PHE A 31 -4.53 -11.78 7.83
N TRP A 32 -5.12 -12.96 8.02
CA TRP A 32 -4.44 -14.24 7.78
C TRP A 32 -3.97 -14.40 6.31
N ILE A 33 -4.63 -13.74 5.34
CA ILE A 33 -4.19 -13.74 3.92
C ILE A 33 -2.84 -13.01 3.80
N LEU A 34 -2.71 -11.84 4.43
CA LEU A 34 -1.46 -11.09 4.42
C LEU A 34 -0.31 -11.88 5.05
N GLU A 35 -0.61 -12.61 6.14
CA GLU A 35 0.36 -13.48 6.79
C GLU A 35 0.81 -14.62 5.89
N GLU A 36 -0.15 -15.36 5.30
CA GLU A 36 0.18 -16.49 4.42
C GLU A 36 0.99 -16.03 3.21
N CYS A 37 0.58 -14.95 2.56
CA CYS A 37 1.29 -14.39 1.42
C CYS A 37 2.71 -13.91 1.79
N SER A 38 2.90 -13.36 2.99
CA SER A 38 4.20 -12.87 3.43
C SER A 38 5.22 -13.96 3.77
N LYS A 39 4.80 -15.23 3.81
CA LYS A 39 5.71 -16.38 3.91
C LYS A 39 6.41 -16.70 2.60
N GLU A 40 5.89 -16.16 1.50
CA GLU A 40 6.48 -16.21 0.17
C GLU A 40 7.38 -14.98 -0.08
N ASN A 41 8.21 -15.00 -1.12
CA ASN A 41 9.19 -13.95 -1.35
C ASN A 41 8.66 -12.71 -2.11
N ASN A 42 7.38 -12.68 -2.43
CA ASN A 42 6.80 -11.65 -3.29
C ASN A 42 6.03 -10.56 -2.52
N SER A 43 5.72 -10.79 -1.25
CA SER A 43 5.08 -9.78 -0.42
C SER A 43 5.70 -9.70 0.97
N TYR A 44 5.63 -8.52 1.58
CA TYR A 44 6.34 -8.19 2.80
C TYR A 44 5.38 -7.56 3.80
N LEU A 45 5.05 -8.31 4.86
CA LEU A 45 4.35 -7.78 6.03
C LEU A 45 5.42 -7.34 7.04
N LEU A 46 5.54 -6.04 7.26
CA LEU A 46 6.63 -5.46 8.06
C LEU A 46 6.10 -4.79 9.32
N ALA A 47 6.69 -5.15 10.46
CA ALA A 47 6.68 -4.33 11.65
C ALA A 47 7.77 -3.25 11.53
N ILE A 48 7.44 -2.02 11.88
CA ILE A 48 8.38 -0.91 11.90
C ILE A 48 8.58 -0.51 13.37
N VAL A 49 9.82 -0.55 13.81
CA VAL A 49 10.21 -0.40 15.22
C VAL A 49 11.25 0.70 15.34
N ASP A 50 11.07 1.61 16.30
CA ASP A 50 12.04 2.67 16.64
C ASP A 50 12.52 2.45 18.09
N ASP A 51 13.82 2.21 18.27
CA ASP A 51 14.44 1.93 19.58
C ASP A 51 13.68 0.85 20.40
N GLY A 52 13.29 -0.25 19.74
CA GLY A 52 12.56 -1.37 20.36
C GLY A 52 11.06 -1.12 20.57
N VAL A 53 10.53 0.02 20.14
CA VAL A 53 9.09 0.35 20.23
C VAL A 53 8.44 0.16 18.87
N PHE A 54 7.39 -0.65 18.78
CA PHE A 54 6.59 -0.76 17.57
C PHE A 54 5.88 0.57 17.27
N VAL A 55 6.07 1.09 16.06
CA VAL A 55 5.55 2.40 15.67
C VAL A 55 4.61 2.37 14.49
N ALA A 56 4.75 1.37 13.60
CA ALA A 56 3.95 1.29 12.39
C ALA A 56 3.96 -0.12 11.80
N MET A 57 3.08 -0.34 10.82
CA MET A 57 3.11 -1.51 9.96
C MET A 57 3.08 -1.10 8.49
N SER A 58 3.62 -1.92 7.61
CA SER A 58 3.40 -1.82 6.17
C SER A 58 3.22 -3.18 5.53
N TYR A 59 2.47 -3.21 4.41
CA TYR A 59 2.37 -4.36 3.53
C TYR A 59 2.71 -3.93 2.10
N ILE A 60 3.70 -4.61 1.52
CA ILE A 60 4.28 -4.26 0.23
C ILE A 60 4.30 -5.49 -0.66
N VAL A 61 3.92 -5.34 -1.93
CA VAL A 61 3.94 -6.40 -2.93
C VAL A 61 4.98 -6.08 -4.00
N ASN A 62 5.80 -7.06 -4.33
CA ASN A 62 6.75 -6.96 -5.44
C ASN A 62 6.01 -7.14 -6.77
N CYS A 63 6.00 -6.11 -7.60
CA CYS A 63 5.41 -6.11 -8.93
C CYS A 63 6.50 -6.10 -10.01
N ASN A 64 7.51 -6.97 -9.87
CA ASN A 64 8.71 -7.14 -10.71
C ASN A 64 9.68 -5.95 -10.58
N ASP A 65 9.57 -4.95 -11.43
CA ASP A 65 10.45 -3.77 -11.49
C ASP A 65 9.98 -2.60 -10.62
N ALA A 66 8.83 -2.75 -9.95
CA ALA A 66 8.28 -1.80 -9.00
C ALA A 66 7.65 -2.51 -7.79
N TYR A 67 7.32 -1.74 -6.76
CA TYR A 67 6.70 -2.26 -5.55
C TYR A 67 5.40 -1.51 -5.24
N TYR A 68 4.34 -2.25 -4.95
CA TYR A 68 3.07 -1.68 -4.55
C TYR A 68 2.98 -1.58 -3.02
N LEU A 69 2.88 -0.36 -2.51
CA LEU A 69 2.62 -0.11 -1.09
C LEU A 69 1.11 -0.22 -0.84
N MET A 70 0.66 -1.42 -0.46
CA MET A 70 -0.76 -1.71 -0.28
C MET A 70 -1.30 -1.14 1.02
N TYR A 71 -0.56 -1.31 2.12
CA TYR A 71 -0.95 -0.80 3.43
C TYR A 71 0.22 -0.11 4.12
N LEU A 72 -0.04 1.03 4.75
CA LEU A 72 0.87 1.74 5.65
C LEU A 72 0.05 2.37 6.77
N ALA A 73 0.31 1.98 8.01
CA ALA A 73 -0.34 2.56 9.17
C ALA A 73 0.66 2.86 10.28
N VAL A 74 0.55 4.05 10.88
CA VAL A 74 1.31 4.50 12.05
C VAL A 74 0.40 4.45 13.26
N GLU A 75 0.91 3.97 14.40
CA GLU A 75 0.22 3.96 15.70
C GLU A 75 -0.42 5.32 15.99
N SER A 76 -1.67 5.34 16.45
CA SER A 76 -2.48 6.55 16.57
C SER A 76 -1.84 7.63 17.45
N ASN A 77 -1.20 7.22 18.56
CA ASN A 77 -0.50 8.09 19.51
C ASN A 77 0.86 8.62 18.99
N LEU A 78 1.33 8.08 17.84
CA LEU A 78 2.58 8.47 17.18
C LEU A 78 2.34 9.24 15.86
N ARG A 79 1.09 9.42 15.44
CA ARG A 79 0.76 10.27 14.30
C ARG A 79 1.17 11.72 14.52
N ASN A 80 1.42 12.44 13.44
CA ASN A 80 1.92 13.84 13.44
C ASN A 80 3.31 14.03 14.08
N LYS A 81 4.06 12.96 14.33
CA LYS A 81 5.45 12.98 14.83
C LYS A 81 6.45 12.61 13.73
N ASN A 82 6.08 12.80 12.46
CA ASN A 82 6.89 12.56 11.27
C ASN A 82 7.26 11.09 10.97
N TYR A 83 6.81 10.10 11.76
CA TYR A 83 7.10 8.69 11.49
C TYR A 83 6.72 8.27 10.07
N GLY A 84 5.52 8.61 9.61
CA GLY A 84 5.09 8.29 8.25
C GLY A 84 6.03 8.81 7.17
N SER A 85 6.54 10.05 7.32
CA SER A 85 7.48 10.65 6.37
C SER A 85 8.84 9.96 6.38
N HIS A 86 9.40 9.63 7.56
CA HIS A 86 10.66 8.89 7.66
C HIS A 86 10.53 7.49 7.06
N ILE A 87 9.44 6.79 7.36
CA ILE A 87 9.15 5.47 6.78
C ILE A 87 9.13 5.53 5.25
N LEU A 88 8.45 6.53 4.67
CA LEU A 88 8.40 6.67 3.21
C LEU A 88 9.76 6.99 2.61
N VAL A 89 10.64 7.74 3.30
CA VAL A 89 12.02 7.97 2.85
C VAL A 89 12.76 6.64 2.78
N ASP A 90 12.77 5.86 3.86
CA ASP A 90 13.47 4.58 3.93
C ASP A 90 12.94 3.58 2.90
N LEU A 91 11.61 3.49 2.75
CA LEU A 91 10.99 2.61 1.76
C LEU A 91 11.38 2.99 0.32
N LYS A 92 11.44 4.29 0.00
CA LYS A 92 11.89 4.76 -1.33
C LYS A 92 13.36 4.43 -1.60
N GLU A 93 14.22 4.56 -0.61
CA GLU A 93 15.62 4.17 -0.74
C GLU A 93 15.76 2.67 -1.01
N LYS A 94 15.00 1.86 -0.28
CA LYS A 94 15.04 0.39 -0.39
C LYS A 94 14.44 -0.12 -1.71
N TYR A 95 13.28 0.40 -2.10
CA TYR A 95 12.48 -0.15 -3.20
C TYR A 95 12.51 0.68 -4.49
N LYS A 96 13.21 1.82 -4.48
CA LYS A 96 13.43 2.75 -5.62
C LYS A 96 12.16 3.21 -6.34
N THR A 97 11.36 2.28 -6.87
CA THR A 97 10.08 2.58 -7.50
C THR A 97 8.96 2.02 -6.63
N LEU A 98 8.22 2.92 -5.98
CA LEU A 98 7.00 2.63 -5.23
C LEU A 98 5.80 3.23 -5.93
N PHE A 99 4.71 2.49 -5.99
CA PHE A 99 3.41 3.05 -6.36
C PHE A 99 2.34 2.59 -5.36
N LEU A 100 1.25 3.33 -5.30
CA LEU A 100 0.14 3.06 -4.39
C LEU A 100 -1.16 3.63 -4.96
N SER A 101 -2.27 3.20 -4.40
CA SER A 101 -3.58 3.76 -4.68
C SER A 101 -4.13 4.49 -3.46
N ILE A 102 -4.83 5.58 -3.69
CA ILE A 102 -5.57 6.34 -2.68
C ILE A 102 -6.99 6.56 -3.16
N ASP A 103 -7.93 6.67 -2.24
CA ASP A 103 -9.29 7.09 -2.59
C ASP A 103 -9.27 8.43 -3.29
N GLU A 104 -10.18 8.62 -4.23
CA GLU A 104 -10.37 9.92 -4.89
C GLU A 104 -10.49 11.05 -3.84
N PRO A 105 -9.73 12.16 -3.98
CA PRO A 105 -9.65 13.21 -2.96
C PRO A 105 -10.84 14.14 -2.97
N ILE A 106 -12.05 13.62 -2.71
CA ILE A 106 -13.31 14.35 -2.69
C ILE A 106 -13.69 14.94 -1.32
N ASN A 107 -12.98 14.54 -0.26
CA ASN A 107 -13.19 15.06 1.09
C ASN A 107 -11.85 15.49 1.74
N GLU A 108 -11.94 16.21 2.86
CA GLU A 108 -10.75 16.76 3.54
C GLU A 108 -9.74 15.68 3.96
N LEU A 109 -10.22 14.52 4.41
CA LEU A 109 -9.36 13.41 4.82
C LEU A 109 -8.56 12.86 3.63
N ASN A 110 -9.22 12.60 2.51
CA ASN A 110 -8.59 12.05 1.31
C ASN A 110 -7.67 13.08 0.65
N ILE A 111 -8.03 14.37 0.64
CA ILE A 111 -7.16 15.47 0.22
C ILE A 111 -5.90 15.53 1.11
N ARG A 112 -6.05 15.42 2.43
CA ARG A 112 -4.92 15.40 3.37
C ARG A 112 -4.00 14.19 3.13
N ARG A 113 -4.59 13.01 2.86
CA ARG A 113 -3.84 11.78 2.53
C ARG A 113 -3.05 11.95 1.23
N LYS A 114 -3.68 12.45 0.17
CA LYS A 114 -3.00 12.76 -1.09
C LYS A 114 -1.82 13.72 -0.88
N ASN A 115 -2.06 14.84 -0.21
CA ASN A 115 -1.03 15.84 0.08
C ASN A 115 0.12 15.29 0.94
N PHE A 116 -0.16 14.32 1.82
CA PHE A 116 0.88 13.62 2.57
C PHE A 116 1.82 12.86 1.63
N TYR A 117 1.30 12.10 0.67
CA TYR A 117 2.14 11.37 -0.28
C TYR A 117 2.89 12.32 -1.23
N LEU A 118 2.23 13.34 -1.77
CA LEU A 118 2.86 14.32 -2.67
C LEU A 118 4.06 15.00 -2.03
N ARG A 119 3.94 15.51 -0.78
CA ARG A 119 5.07 16.15 -0.09
C ARG A 119 6.18 15.18 0.34
N ASN A 120 5.92 13.87 0.33
CA ASN A 120 6.90 12.82 0.58
C ASN A 120 7.49 12.23 -0.71
N GLY A 121 7.35 12.92 -1.85
CA GLY A 121 8.03 12.60 -3.10
C GLY A 121 7.31 11.58 -3.97
N PHE A 122 6.03 11.36 -3.75
CA PHE A 122 5.15 10.75 -4.75
C PHE A 122 4.63 11.84 -5.69
N TYR A 123 4.29 11.47 -6.90
CA TYR A 123 3.58 12.32 -7.84
C TYR A 123 2.27 11.65 -8.28
N ASP A 124 1.33 12.46 -8.73
CA ASP A 124 0.08 12.00 -9.33
C ASP A 124 0.36 11.50 -10.75
N THR A 125 0.11 10.23 -11.01
CA THR A 125 0.32 9.63 -12.34
C THR A 125 -0.73 10.05 -13.36
N ASN A 126 -1.76 10.80 -12.95
CA ASN A 126 -2.97 11.07 -13.72
C ASN A 126 -3.75 9.82 -14.15
N LYS A 127 -3.51 8.70 -13.49
CA LYS A 127 -4.26 7.46 -13.68
C LYS A 127 -5.24 7.27 -12.52
N TYR A 128 -6.39 6.70 -12.83
CA TYR A 128 -7.39 6.28 -11.85
C TYR A 128 -8.06 4.98 -12.31
N TYR A 129 -8.70 4.30 -11.39
CA TYR A 129 -9.55 3.14 -11.65
C TYR A 129 -10.69 3.10 -10.62
N GLU A 130 -11.72 2.33 -10.94
CA GLU A 130 -12.81 2.03 -10.02
C GLU A 130 -12.68 0.58 -9.55
N ASP A 131 -12.84 0.36 -8.26
CA ASP A 131 -12.91 -0.95 -7.66
C ASP A 131 -14.04 -0.94 -6.61
N THR A 132 -14.97 -1.91 -6.70
CA THR A 132 -16.12 -2.05 -5.77
C THR A 132 -16.94 -0.76 -5.55
N GLY A 133 -17.05 0.08 -6.59
CA GLY A 133 -17.79 1.35 -6.52
C GLY A 133 -17.01 2.52 -5.91
N VAL A 134 -15.73 2.34 -5.59
CA VAL A 134 -14.83 3.38 -5.10
C VAL A 134 -13.84 3.77 -6.20
N ASN A 135 -13.66 5.07 -6.42
CA ASN A 135 -12.65 5.59 -7.32
C ASN A 135 -11.31 5.75 -6.60
N TYR A 136 -10.25 5.23 -7.21
CA TYR A 136 -8.88 5.30 -6.73
C TYR A 136 -7.98 6.06 -7.69
N GLU A 137 -7.15 6.95 -7.15
CA GLU A 137 -6.05 7.57 -7.88
C GLU A 137 -4.74 6.83 -7.63
N VAL A 138 -3.87 6.76 -8.65
CA VAL A 138 -2.57 6.10 -8.54
C VAL A 138 -1.46 7.12 -8.40
N LEU A 139 -0.64 6.96 -7.36
CA LEU A 139 0.55 7.76 -7.10
C LEU A 139 1.81 6.90 -7.26
N CYS A 140 2.91 7.49 -7.74
CA CYS A 140 4.19 6.82 -7.95
C CYS A 140 5.37 7.69 -7.50
N THR A 141 6.51 7.07 -7.20
CA THR A 141 7.75 7.78 -6.85
C THR A 141 8.70 7.98 -8.02
N ASN A 142 8.51 7.28 -9.14
CA ASN A 142 9.39 7.32 -10.30
C ASN A 142 8.63 7.83 -11.53
N HIS A 143 8.94 9.05 -11.97
CA HIS A 143 8.31 9.72 -13.12
C HIS A 143 8.52 9.01 -14.46
N GLU A 144 9.55 8.19 -14.57
CA GLU A 144 9.86 7.41 -15.77
C GLU A 144 9.14 6.06 -15.81
N TYR A 145 8.51 5.66 -14.69
CA TYR A 145 7.79 4.40 -14.58
C TYR A 145 6.35 4.56 -15.05
N GLU A 146 5.99 3.84 -16.10
CA GLU A 146 4.62 3.83 -16.62
C GLU A 146 3.76 2.84 -15.84
N ILE A 147 2.68 3.32 -15.25
CA ILE A 147 1.67 2.47 -14.61
C ILE A 147 0.71 1.93 -15.66
N THR A 148 0.68 0.61 -15.79
CA THR A 148 -0.17 -0.12 -16.74
C THR A 148 -1.23 -0.96 -16.00
N ASN A 149 -2.22 -1.48 -16.73
CA ASN A 149 -3.17 -2.44 -16.17
C ASN A 149 -2.46 -3.70 -15.64
N GLU A 150 -1.40 -4.15 -16.30
CA GLU A 150 -0.61 -5.30 -15.88
C GLU A 150 0.07 -5.05 -14.53
N ASN A 151 0.75 -3.91 -14.36
CA ASN A 151 1.35 -3.55 -13.06
C ASN A 151 0.30 -3.49 -11.95
N MET A 152 -0.86 -2.92 -12.26
CA MET A 152 -1.95 -2.83 -11.30
C MET A 152 -2.53 -4.20 -10.94
N GLN A 153 -2.57 -5.14 -11.88
CA GLN A 153 -3.01 -6.52 -11.62
C GLN A 153 -1.98 -7.29 -10.79
N MET A 154 -0.68 -7.07 -11.05
CA MET A 154 0.41 -7.71 -10.30
C MET A 154 0.34 -7.46 -8.79
N ARG A 155 -0.26 -6.36 -8.33
CA ARG A 155 -0.45 -6.10 -6.89
C ARG A 155 -1.24 -7.19 -6.17
N TYR A 156 -2.03 -7.98 -6.89
CA TYR A 156 -2.78 -9.13 -6.37
C TYR A 156 -2.18 -10.45 -6.82
N THR A 157 -1.86 -10.59 -8.12
CA THR A 157 -1.35 -11.86 -8.66
C THR A 157 0.01 -12.24 -8.09
N ASN A 158 0.83 -11.25 -7.71
CA ASN A 158 2.13 -11.48 -7.11
C ASN A 158 2.09 -11.65 -5.58
N MET A 159 0.93 -11.50 -4.94
CA MET A 159 0.86 -11.73 -3.48
C MET A 159 1.22 -13.16 -3.11
N THR A 160 0.83 -14.13 -3.94
CA THR A 160 1.06 -15.55 -3.67
C THR A 160 1.23 -16.37 -4.94
N ASN A 161 2.02 -17.44 -4.85
CA ASN A 161 2.13 -18.48 -5.87
C ASN A 161 1.16 -19.65 -5.62
N ASN A 162 0.39 -19.62 -4.52
CA ASN A 162 -0.59 -20.65 -4.18
C ASN A 162 -1.93 -20.39 -4.91
N PRO A 163 -2.34 -21.26 -5.87
CA PRO A 163 -3.55 -21.03 -6.66
C PRO A 163 -4.84 -20.93 -5.83
N LYS A 164 -4.94 -21.70 -4.72
CA LYS A 164 -6.12 -21.66 -3.85
C LYS A 164 -6.19 -20.36 -3.06
N LEU A 165 -5.04 -19.87 -2.61
CA LEU A 165 -4.98 -18.59 -1.90
C LEU A 165 -5.25 -17.44 -2.87
N PHE A 166 -4.74 -17.52 -4.11
CA PHE A 166 -5.05 -16.54 -5.15
C PHE A 166 -6.54 -16.49 -5.49
N GLU A 167 -7.22 -17.64 -5.57
CA GLU A 167 -8.68 -17.69 -5.80
C GLU A 167 -9.44 -16.92 -4.70
N ILE A 168 -9.03 -17.04 -3.45
CA ILE A 168 -9.64 -16.28 -2.34
C ILE A 168 -9.37 -14.78 -2.49
N ILE A 169 -8.14 -14.39 -2.85
CA ILE A 169 -7.76 -12.99 -3.09
C ILE A 169 -8.60 -12.40 -4.23
N ALA A 170 -8.69 -13.12 -5.35
CA ALA A 170 -9.44 -12.68 -6.53
C ALA A 170 -10.94 -12.48 -6.22
N ASN A 171 -11.52 -13.37 -5.44
CA ASN A 171 -12.93 -13.27 -5.03
C ASN A 171 -13.19 -12.16 -4.00
N THR A 172 -12.18 -11.72 -3.24
CA THR A 172 -12.34 -10.67 -2.22
C THR A 172 -12.38 -9.27 -2.84
N PHE A 173 -11.57 -9.01 -3.87
CA PHE A 173 -11.39 -7.69 -4.48
C PHE A 173 -11.36 -7.78 -6.01
N ASN A 174 -12.31 -8.35 -6.67
CA ASN A 174 -12.40 -8.37 -8.14
C ASN A 174 -11.02 -8.28 -8.85
N ALA A 175 -10.06 -9.04 -8.31
CA ALA A 175 -8.63 -8.90 -8.58
C ALA A 175 -8.25 -9.24 -10.03
N ASP A 176 -9.18 -9.86 -10.77
CA ASP A 176 -8.97 -10.28 -12.15
C ASP A 176 -9.12 -9.13 -13.16
N TYR A 177 -9.62 -7.98 -12.72
CA TYR A 177 -9.90 -6.88 -13.65
C TYR A 177 -9.55 -5.51 -13.07
N VAL A 178 -8.58 -4.87 -13.69
CA VAL A 178 -8.28 -3.45 -13.47
C VAL A 178 -8.46 -2.71 -14.78
N ASN A 179 -9.30 -1.69 -14.79
CA ASN A 179 -9.46 -0.78 -15.94
C ASN A 179 -8.89 0.59 -15.58
N LEU A 180 -7.59 0.71 -15.78
CA LEU A 180 -6.87 1.95 -15.54
C LEU A 180 -7.24 2.98 -16.62
N LYS A 181 -7.63 4.17 -16.20
CA LYS A 181 -8.06 5.28 -17.08
C LYS A 181 -7.21 6.50 -16.83
N ASP A 182 -7.05 7.34 -17.87
CA ASP A 182 -6.49 8.66 -17.70
C ASP A 182 -7.52 9.61 -17.06
N LYS A 183 -7.08 10.44 -16.12
CA LYS A 183 -7.94 11.47 -15.56
C LYS A 183 -8.39 12.42 -16.66
N PRO A 184 -9.67 12.83 -16.67
CA PRO A 184 -10.13 13.84 -17.59
C PRO A 184 -9.28 15.11 -17.46
N ARG A 185 -8.72 15.58 -18.56
CA ARG A 185 -8.07 16.89 -18.59
C ARG A 185 -9.19 17.92 -18.49
N TYR A 186 -9.42 18.47 -17.30
CA TYR A 186 -10.26 19.67 -17.20
C TYR A 186 -9.48 20.78 -17.91
N ILE A 187 -9.94 21.15 -19.11
CA ILE A 187 -9.52 22.39 -19.79
C ILE A 187 -9.99 23.51 -18.88
N LYS A 188 -9.06 24.22 -18.23
CA LYS A 188 -9.34 25.42 -17.45
C LYS A 188 -9.71 26.57 -18.37
#